data_051458eeeef18e20022f4aaf5699037a
#
_entry.id   051458eeeef18e20022f4aaf5699037a
#
_cell.length_a   1.000
_cell.length_b   1.000
_cell.length_c   1.000
_cell.angle_alpha   90.00
_cell.angle_beta   90.00
_cell.angle_gamma   90.00
#
_symmetry.space_group_name_H-M   'P 1'
#
loop_
_entity.id
_entity.type
_entity.pdbx_description
1 polymer ?
#
loop_
_entity_poly.entity_id
_entity_poly.type
_entity_poly.pdbx_seq_one_letter_code
_entity_poly.pdbx_strand_id
1 'polypeptide(L)'
;MTSRIPGFYKLGPDGRLDALANAGIDETVTDGYRSTELSLEAADLMVENVVSTFSLPNAVAVNFRINGEDRLVPMVVEEPSVVAAVSNMARIARDGVGFEASSDPSVMIAQIQVGAVSHTEATVAALHEALPRLRAEASAVHPRLVERGGGVVGLEVRQLRYEEPGRPTEDMVVVHVLLDCVDAMGANMVNTLAEQLAPSVTEITGLPVGLRILSNLADQRLSRARVRVPAERLASPDGDDGDEVVQAIAAAWRF
;
A
#
# COMPACT_ATOMS: atom_id res chain seq x y z
N MET A 1 -6.60 -3.03 25.47
CA MET A 1 -6.87 -4.10 24.46
C MET A 1 -5.76 -5.15 24.57
N THR A 2 -6.07 -6.45 24.41
CA THR A 2 -5.08 -7.52 24.32
C THR A 2 -5.27 -8.30 23.01
N SER A 3 -4.19 -8.65 22.34
CA SER A 3 -4.22 -9.52 21.15
C SER A 3 -3.96 -10.99 21.50
N ARG A 4 -3.57 -11.30 22.75
CA ARG A 4 -3.33 -12.67 23.20
C ARG A 4 -4.62 -13.28 23.72
N ILE A 5 -5.27 -14.11 22.87
CA ILE A 5 -6.54 -14.79 23.19
C ILE A 5 -6.32 -16.30 23.13
N PRO A 6 -5.95 -16.95 24.27
CA PRO A 6 -5.71 -18.39 24.30
C PRO A 6 -6.96 -19.17 23.90
N GLY A 7 -6.79 -20.16 23.03
CA GLY A 7 -7.90 -21.01 22.58
C GLY A 7 -8.84 -20.37 21.56
N PHE A 8 -8.56 -19.19 21.03
CA PHE A 8 -9.41 -18.47 20.06
C PHE A 8 -9.85 -19.36 18.87
N TYR A 9 -8.95 -20.18 18.36
CA TYR A 9 -9.22 -21.12 17.25
C TYR A 9 -10.23 -22.23 17.59
N LYS A 10 -10.45 -22.53 18.90
CA LYS A 10 -11.40 -23.54 19.38
C LYS A 10 -12.83 -23.03 19.45
N LEU A 11 -13.02 -21.70 19.38
CA LEU A 11 -14.35 -21.07 19.48
C LEU A 11 -15.04 -21.13 18.12
N GLY A 12 -16.39 -21.20 18.14
CA GLY A 12 -17.22 -20.94 16.97
C GLY A 12 -17.23 -19.45 16.61
N PRO A 13 -17.83 -19.05 15.45
CA PRO A 13 -17.85 -17.66 14.99
C PRO A 13 -18.36 -16.67 16.05
N ASP A 14 -19.51 -16.92 16.64
CA ASP A 14 -20.09 -16.06 17.69
C ASP A 14 -19.19 -15.95 18.91
N GLY A 15 -18.66 -17.08 19.39
CA GLY A 15 -17.72 -17.08 20.52
C GLY A 15 -16.43 -16.34 20.23
N ARG A 16 -15.99 -16.28 18.97
CA ARG A 16 -14.84 -15.46 18.57
C ARG A 16 -15.17 -13.97 18.63
N LEU A 17 -16.36 -13.56 18.19
CA LEU A 17 -16.80 -12.16 18.28
C LEU A 17 -16.91 -11.73 19.73
N ASP A 18 -17.47 -12.56 20.60
CA ASP A 18 -17.53 -12.28 22.04
C ASP A 18 -16.13 -12.18 22.66
N ALA A 19 -15.20 -13.05 22.24
CA ALA A 19 -13.82 -12.99 22.71
C ALA A 19 -13.09 -11.72 22.23
N LEU A 20 -13.39 -11.20 21.03
CA LEU A 20 -12.87 -9.94 20.53
C LEU A 20 -13.42 -8.75 21.32
N ALA A 21 -14.71 -8.72 21.63
CA ALA A 21 -15.33 -7.70 22.48
C ALA A 21 -14.68 -7.70 23.87
N ASN A 22 -14.51 -8.88 24.49
CA ASN A 22 -13.83 -9.04 25.79
C ASN A 22 -12.34 -8.62 25.74
N ALA A 23 -11.69 -8.70 24.59
CA ALA A 23 -10.32 -8.23 24.37
C ALA A 23 -10.21 -6.70 24.21
N GLY A 24 -11.33 -5.99 24.15
CA GLY A 24 -11.43 -4.54 24.08
C GLY A 24 -11.71 -3.98 22.68
N ILE A 25 -12.28 -4.79 21.80
CA ILE A 25 -12.85 -4.30 20.53
C ILE A 25 -14.24 -3.75 20.82
N ASP A 26 -14.54 -2.59 20.24
CA ASP A 26 -15.85 -1.93 20.38
C ASP A 26 -16.99 -2.85 19.89
N GLU A 27 -18.07 -2.89 20.63
CA GLU A 27 -19.24 -3.73 20.30
C GLU A 27 -19.84 -3.35 18.93
N THR A 28 -19.80 -2.09 18.54
CA THR A 28 -20.30 -1.67 17.22
C THR A 28 -19.52 -2.34 16.07
N VAL A 29 -18.22 -2.61 16.26
CA VAL A 29 -17.38 -3.31 15.29
C VAL A 29 -17.73 -4.80 15.27
N THR A 30 -17.89 -5.44 16.43
CA THR A 30 -18.24 -6.87 16.50
C THR A 30 -19.66 -7.13 15.98
N ASP A 31 -20.60 -6.25 16.21
CA ASP A 31 -21.96 -6.31 15.67
C ASP A 31 -21.96 -6.08 14.14
N GLY A 32 -21.10 -5.19 13.63
CA GLY A 32 -20.86 -5.03 12.20
C GLY A 32 -20.41 -6.33 11.53
N TYR A 33 -19.60 -7.13 12.20
CA TYR A 33 -19.21 -8.47 11.69
C TYR A 33 -20.33 -9.50 11.74
N ARG A 34 -21.40 -9.30 12.51
CA ARG A 34 -22.57 -10.20 12.53
C ARG A 34 -23.50 -9.97 11.34
N SER A 35 -23.47 -8.78 10.73
CA SER A 35 -24.31 -8.40 9.57
C SER A 35 -23.45 -8.09 8.33
N THR A 36 -22.83 -9.13 7.76
CA THR A 36 -21.78 -8.98 6.75
C THR A 36 -22.28 -9.10 5.29
N GLU A 37 -23.56 -9.06 5.03
CA GLU A 37 -24.05 -9.19 3.66
C GLU A 37 -24.05 -7.84 2.93
N LEU A 38 -23.27 -7.77 1.85
CA LEU A 38 -23.39 -6.69 0.86
C LEU A 38 -24.66 -6.94 0.04
N SER A 39 -25.66 -6.05 0.15
CA SER A 39 -26.88 -6.17 -0.65
C SER A 39 -26.58 -5.97 -2.15
N LEU A 40 -27.37 -6.61 -3.02
CA LEU A 40 -27.21 -6.43 -4.48
C LEU A 40 -27.42 -4.98 -4.89
N GLU A 41 -28.32 -4.25 -4.22
CA GLU A 41 -28.56 -2.82 -4.46
C GLU A 41 -27.31 -1.99 -4.16
N ALA A 42 -26.64 -2.24 -3.03
CA ALA A 42 -25.42 -1.57 -2.70
C ALA A 42 -24.27 -1.94 -3.66
N ALA A 43 -24.17 -3.20 -4.04
CA ALA A 43 -23.18 -3.68 -5.00
C ALA A 43 -23.35 -3.04 -6.39
N ASP A 44 -24.59 -2.90 -6.87
CA ASP A 44 -24.91 -2.28 -8.17
C ASP A 44 -24.55 -0.77 -8.21
N LEU A 45 -24.57 -0.11 -7.05
CA LEU A 45 -24.08 1.28 -6.92
C LEU A 45 -22.55 1.38 -6.89
N MET A 46 -21.84 0.29 -6.59
CA MET A 46 -20.38 0.26 -6.48
C MET A 46 -19.69 -0.07 -7.79
N VAL A 47 -20.27 -0.97 -8.59
CA VAL A 47 -19.68 -1.52 -9.83
C VAL A 47 -20.78 -1.71 -10.87
N GLU A 48 -20.46 -1.48 -12.13
CA GLU A 48 -21.37 -1.66 -13.26
C GLU A 48 -21.64 -3.15 -13.53
N ASN A 49 -22.83 -3.47 -14.05
CA ASN A 49 -23.23 -4.80 -14.52
C ASN A 49 -23.19 -5.90 -13.43
N VAL A 50 -23.47 -5.54 -12.20
CA VAL A 50 -23.52 -6.49 -11.08
C VAL A 50 -24.61 -7.54 -11.30
N VAL A 51 -24.29 -8.82 -11.12
CA VAL A 51 -25.22 -9.95 -11.20
C VAL A 51 -25.32 -10.72 -9.88
N SER A 52 -24.32 -10.62 -9.02
CA SER A 52 -24.27 -11.25 -7.70
C SER A 52 -23.13 -10.67 -6.86
N THR A 53 -23.06 -11.08 -5.59
CA THR A 53 -21.91 -10.83 -4.70
C THR A 53 -21.08 -12.10 -4.54
N PHE A 54 -19.76 -11.94 -4.29
CA PHE A 54 -18.86 -13.04 -4.01
C PHE A 54 -18.28 -12.88 -2.61
N SER A 55 -18.51 -13.87 -1.74
CA SER A 55 -18.09 -13.82 -0.35
C SER A 55 -16.78 -14.56 -0.11
N LEU A 56 -15.88 -13.96 0.65
CA LEU A 56 -14.66 -14.58 1.16
C LEU A 56 -14.68 -14.64 2.69
N PRO A 57 -14.04 -15.68 3.30
CA PRO A 57 -13.90 -15.74 4.74
C PRO A 57 -13.12 -14.52 5.28
N ASN A 58 -13.69 -13.83 6.27
CA ASN A 58 -13.02 -12.78 7.03
C ASN A 58 -12.65 -13.32 8.41
N ALA A 59 -11.38 -13.40 8.70
CA ALA A 59 -10.82 -13.93 9.93
C ALA A 59 -9.99 -12.87 10.67
N VAL A 60 -9.58 -13.17 11.89
CA VAL A 60 -8.71 -12.30 12.68
C VAL A 60 -7.47 -13.07 13.12
N ALA A 61 -6.31 -12.59 12.72
CA ALA A 61 -5.04 -13.07 13.25
C ALA A 61 -4.76 -12.42 14.61
N VAL A 62 -4.37 -13.26 15.57
CA VAL A 62 -4.16 -12.90 16.97
C VAL A 62 -2.67 -12.91 17.34
N ASN A 63 -2.35 -12.55 18.57
CA ASN A 63 -1.01 -12.54 19.18
C ASN A 63 -0.07 -11.42 18.69
N PHE A 64 -0.45 -10.57 17.76
CA PHE A 64 0.43 -9.48 17.30
C PHE A 64 0.75 -8.48 18.41
N ARG A 65 2.03 -8.14 18.49
CA ARG A 65 2.54 -6.99 19.22
C ARG A 65 3.35 -6.15 18.24
N ILE A 66 2.87 -4.94 17.96
CA ILE A 66 3.45 -4.03 16.97
C ILE A 66 3.78 -2.71 17.66
N ASN A 67 5.05 -2.28 17.58
CA ASN A 67 5.56 -1.08 18.26
C ASN A 67 5.22 -1.05 19.77
N GLY A 68 5.31 -2.23 20.41
CA GLY A 68 5.02 -2.38 21.82
C GLY A 68 3.54 -2.50 22.20
N GLU A 69 2.62 -2.36 21.25
CA GLU A 69 1.18 -2.43 21.47
C GLU A 69 0.57 -3.71 20.90
N ASP A 70 -0.42 -4.26 21.59
CA ASP A 70 -1.20 -5.39 21.13
C ASP A 70 -2.13 -4.97 19.98
N ARG A 71 -2.11 -5.74 18.88
CA ARG A 71 -2.94 -5.52 17.69
C ARG A 71 -3.64 -6.79 17.27
N LEU A 72 -4.88 -6.67 16.84
CA LEU A 72 -5.64 -7.71 16.15
C LEU A 72 -5.66 -7.36 14.67
N VAL A 73 -5.37 -8.35 13.80
CA VAL A 73 -5.18 -8.10 12.37
C VAL A 73 -6.27 -8.82 11.58
N PRO A 74 -7.25 -8.09 11.00
CA PRO A 74 -8.24 -8.68 10.11
C PRO A 74 -7.57 -9.24 8.85
N MET A 75 -8.02 -10.41 8.40
CA MET A 75 -7.52 -11.08 7.21
C MET A 75 -8.67 -11.67 6.41
N VAL A 76 -8.77 -11.29 5.14
CA VAL A 76 -9.66 -11.92 4.17
C VAL A 76 -8.83 -12.89 3.33
N VAL A 77 -9.16 -14.18 3.40
CA VAL A 77 -8.36 -15.23 2.77
C VAL A 77 -9.22 -16.47 2.48
N GLU A 78 -9.01 -17.06 1.32
CA GLU A 78 -9.72 -18.27 0.88
C GLU A 78 -9.01 -19.57 1.27
N GLU A 79 -7.72 -19.50 1.62
CA GLU A 79 -6.88 -20.68 1.84
C GLU A 79 -6.81 -21.08 3.31
N PRO A 80 -6.95 -22.40 3.64
CA PRO A 80 -6.75 -22.90 4.98
C PRO A 80 -5.33 -22.67 5.49
N SER A 81 -5.16 -22.66 6.80
CA SER A 81 -3.89 -22.57 7.54
C SER A 81 -3.16 -21.21 7.49
N VAL A 82 -3.44 -20.31 6.56
CA VAL A 82 -2.75 -19.01 6.47
C VAL A 82 -2.91 -18.19 7.74
N VAL A 83 -4.14 -18.01 8.23
CA VAL A 83 -4.41 -17.25 9.46
C VAL A 83 -3.80 -17.91 10.70
N ALA A 84 -3.80 -19.26 10.72
CA ALA A 84 -3.18 -20.02 11.79
C ALA A 84 -1.65 -19.86 11.81
N ALA A 85 -1.00 -19.94 10.64
CA ALA A 85 0.44 -19.74 10.49
C ALA A 85 0.86 -18.31 10.90
N VAL A 86 0.14 -17.30 10.42
CA VAL A 86 0.37 -15.88 10.78
C VAL A 86 0.23 -15.66 12.29
N SER A 87 -0.85 -16.20 12.91
CA SER A 87 -1.06 -16.07 14.35
C SER A 87 -0.01 -16.83 15.19
N ASN A 88 0.50 -17.97 14.70
CA ASN A 88 1.56 -18.70 15.34
C ASN A 88 2.89 -17.96 15.27
N MET A 89 3.26 -17.44 14.10
CA MET A 89 4.47 -16.62 13.97
C MET A 89 4.40 -15.34 14.80
N ALA A 90 3.22 -14.70 14.87
CA ALA A 90 3.01 -13.54 15.74
C ALA A 90 3.22 -13.92 17.23
N ARG A 91 2.80 -15.12 17.66
CA ARG A 91 3.04 -15.64 19.01
C ARG A 91 4.53 -15.85 19.30
N ILE A 92 5.27 -16.41 18.34
CA ILE A 92 6.71 -16.64 18.47
C ILE A 92 7.46 -15.28 18.53
N ALA A 93 7.12 -14.35 17.63
CA ALA A 93 7.71 -13.04 17.57
C ALA A 93 7.44 -12.21 18.85
N ARG A 94 6.26 -12.38 19.46
CA ARG A 94 5.84 -11.68 20.68
C ARG A 94 6.73 -12.00 21.89
N ASP A 95 7.27 -13.21 21.97
CA ASP A 95 8.15 -13.63 23.06
C ASP A 95 9.51 -12.88 23.04
N GLY A 96 9.84 -12.23 21.93
CA GLY A 96 10.88 -11.20 21.84
C GLY A 96 10.31 -9.80 22.06
N VAL A 97 10.62 -8.86 21.16
CA VAL A 97 10.09 -7.47 21.21
C VAL A 97 8.82 -7.26 20.39
N GLY A 98 8.38 -8.29 19.64
CA GLY A 98 7.31 -8.20 18.66
C GLY A 98 7.82 -7.60 17.34
N PHE A 99 6.90 -6.97 16.60
CA PHE A 99 7.19 -6.31 15.33
C PHE A 99 7.46 -4.82 15.55
N GLU A 100 8.48 -4.31 14.89
CA GLU A 100 8.71 -2.88 14.71
C GLU A 100 8.21 -2.51 13.32
N ALA A 101 7.28 -1.58 13.24
CA ALA A 101 6.67 -1.15 11.98
C ALA A 101 6.79 0.36 11.79
N SER A 102 6.99 0.78 10.55
CA SER A 102 7.01 2.18 10.14
C SER A 102 6.40 2.33 8.75
N SER A 103 5.88 3.51 8.44
CA SER A 103 5.40 3.88 7.11
C SER A 103 5.93 5.24 6.70
N ASP A 104 6.19 5.39 5.41
CA ASP A 104 6.48 6.68 4.80
C ASP A 104 5.19 7.53 4.74
N PRO A 105 5.29 8.84 4.50
CA PRO A 105 4.15 9.67 4.13
C PRO A 105 3.40 9.10 2.91
N SER A 106 2.11 9.44 2.77
CA SER A 106 1.25 8.88 1.71
C SER A 106 1.47 9.58 0.35
N VAL A 107 2.72 9.58 -0.15
CA VAL A 107 3.07 10.26 -1.39
C VAL A 107 2.82 9.36 -2.60
N MET A 108 1.95 9.83 -3.50
CA MET A 108 1.71 9.24 -4.81
C MET A 108 2.37 10.05 -5.93
N ILE A 109 2.66 9.38 -7.04
CA ILE A 109 3.33 9.98 -8.19
C ILE A 109 2.34 10.07 -9.35
N ALA A 110 2.06 11.30 -9.80
CA ALA A 110 1.44 11.56 -11.10
C ALA A 110 2.52 11.61 -12.18
N GLN A 111 2.25 11.01 -13.32
CA GLN A 111 3.15 10.98 -14.48
C GLN A 111 2.51 11.74 -15.65
N ILE A 112 3.28 12.66 -16.26
CA ILE A 112 2.90 13.38 -17.47
C ILE A 112 3.98 13.08 -18.52
N GLN A 113 3.65 12.24 -19.50
CA GLN A 113 4.57 11.83 -20.55
C GLN A 113 4.62 12.86 -21.66
N VAL A 114 5.80 13.41 -21.95
CA VAL A 114 6.03 14.24 -23.11
C VAL A 114 6.37 13.35 -24.29
N GLY A 115 5.57 13.42 -25.36
CA GLY A 115 5.73 12.62 -26.56
C GLY A 115 6.64 13.25 -27.62
N ALA A 116 7.07 12.45 -28.58
CA ALA A 116 7.81 12.87 -29.77
C ALA A 116 9.05 13.76 -29.47
N VAL A 117 9.81 13.42 -28.43
CA VAL A 117 10.97 14.20 -28.00
C VAL A 117 12.14 14.00 -28.95
N SER A 118 12.48 15.01 -29.75
CA SER A 118 13.63 14.99 -30.68
C SER A 118 14.89 15.66 -30.09
N HIS A 119 14.72 16.55 -29.11
CA HIS A 119 15.78 17.30 -28.45
C HIS A 119 15.65 17.20 -26.93
N THR A 120 16.02 16.06 -26.40
CA THR A 120 15.79 15.68 -25.00
C THR A 120 16.38 16.68 -24.00
N GLU A 121 17.64 17.10 -24.19
CA GLU A 121 18.31 18.05 -23.28
C GLU A 121 17.59 19.40 -23.24
N ALA A 122 17.18 19.92 -24.41
CA ALA A 122 16.46 21.20 -24.47
C ALA A 122 15.09 21.11 -23.82
N THR A 123 14.36 20.00 -24.03
CA THR A 123 13.06 19.75 -23.41
C THR A 123 13.18 19.66 -21.88
N VAL A 124 14.19 18.93 -21.39
CA VAL A 124 14.46 18.80 -19.96
C VAL A 124 14.82 20.16 -19.35
N ALA A 125 15.68 20.96 -20.02
CA ALA A 125 16.06 22.29 -19.56
C ALA A 125 14.85 23.25 -19.47
N ALA A 126 14.00 23.28 -20.48
CA ALA A 126 12.79 24.10 -20.48
C ALA A 126 11.82 23.72 -19.34
N LEU A 127 11.64 22.44 -19.10
CA LEU A 127 10.81 21.96 -18.00
C LEU A 127 11.42 22.28 -16.63
N HIS A 128 12.74 22.17 -16.47
CA HIS A 128 13.42 22.54 -15.21
C HIS A 128 13.27 24.04 -14.91
N GLU A 129 13.41 24.90 -15.91
CA GLU A 129 13.19 26.34 -15.75
C GLU A 129 11.74 26.65 -15.33
N ALA A 130 10.79 25.88 -15.83
CA ALA A 130 9.36 26.06 -15.55
C ALA A 130 8.87 25.39 -14.25
N LEU A 131 9.70 24.62 -13.54
CA LEU A 131 9.29 23.91 -12.32
C LEU A 131 8.61 24.80 -11.26
N PRO A 132 9.08 26.05 -10.98
CA PRO A 132 8.40 26.93 -10.03
C PRO A 132 6.97 27.28 -10.45
N ARG A 133 6.75 27.54 -11.74
CA ARG A 133 5.42 27.78 -12.31
C ARG A 133 4.54 26.54 -12.19
N LEU A 134 5.01 25.39 -12.67
CA LEU A 134 4.28 24.12 -12.60
C LEU A 134 3.92 23.74 -11.16
N ARG A 135 4.81 23.99 -10.21
CA ARG A 135 4.56 23.75 -8.80
C ARG A 135 3.44 24.64 -8.26
N ALA A 136 3.41 25.90 -8.62
CA ALA A 136 2.36 26.81 -8.20
C ALA A 136 0.99 26.39 -8.77
N GLU A 137 0.94 26.03 -10.05
CA GLU A 137 -0.27 25.52 -10.70
C GLU A 137 -0.74 24.21 -10.04
N ALA A 138 0.16 23.25 -9.83
CA ALA A 138 -0.13 21.97 -9.19
C ALA A 138 -0.71 22.13 -7.77
N SER A 139 -0.14 23.06 -6.98
CA SER A 139 -0.57 23.32 -5.60
C SER A 139 -1.99 23.90 -5.51
N ALA A 140 -2.48 24.52 -6.58
CA ALA A 140 -3.82 25.10 -6.62
C ALA A 140 -4.93 24.08 -6.96
N VAL A 141 -4.57 22.88 -7.44
CA VAL A 141 -5.54 21.88 -7.94
C VAL A 141 -6.40 21.30 -6.82
N HIS A 142 -5.82 21.03 -5.67
CA HIS A 142 -6.49 20.36 -4.56
C HIS A 142 -6.45 21.18 -3.24
N PRO A 143 -7.15 22.33 -3.15
CA PRO A 143 -7.07 23.20 -1.97
C PRO A 143 -7.54 22.51 -0.69
N ARG A 144 -8.59 21.67 -0.76
CA ARG A 144 -9.09 20.91 0.40
C ARG A 144 -8.10 19.86 0.93
N LEU A 145 -7.22 19.35 0.06
CA LEU A 145 -6.15 18.45 0.48
C LEU A 145 -5.08 19.21 1.27
N VAL A 146 -4.73 20.41 0.80
CA VAL A 146 -3.79 21.31 1.49
C VAL A 146 -4.30 21.70 2.87
N GLU A 147 -5.58 22.02 3.00
CA GLU A 147 -6.24 22.31 4.30
C GLU A 147 -6.14 21.12 5.29
N ARG A 148 -6.03 19.89 4.79
CA ARG A 148 -5.87 18.67 5.60
C ARG A 148 -4.42 18.28 5.85
N GLY A 149 -3.46 19.10 5.43
CA GLY A 149 -2.02 18.88 5.63
C GLY A 149 -1.31 18.07 4.53
N GLY A 150 -2.01 17.73 3.44
CA GLY A 150 -1.43 17.11 2.25
C GLY A 150 -1.05 18.13 1.18
N GLY A 151 -0.89 17.69 -0.06
CA GLY A 151 -0.60 18.56 -1.21
C GLY A 151 0.67 18.18 -1.95
N VAL A 152 1.09 19.03 -2.88
CA VAL A 152 2.26 18.78 -3.73
C VAL A 152 3.56 18.95 -2.93
N VAL A 153 4.29 17.86 -2.78
CA VAL A 153 5.58 17.83 -2.04
C VAL A 153 6.79 17.97 -2.96
N GLY A 154 6.66 17.64 -4.26
CA GLY A 154 7.76 17.76 -5.21
C GLY A 154 7.32 17.65 -6.66
N LEU A 155 8.19 18.12 -7.56
CA LEU A 155 8.15 17.86 -9.00
C LEU A 155 9.53 17.41 -9.46
N GLU A 156 9.56 16.43 -10.37
CA GLU A 156 10.79 15.90 -10.97
C GLU A 156 10.63 15.84 -12.49
N VAL A 157 11.67 16.17 -13.21
CA VAL A 157 11.76 15.93 -14.66
C VAL A 157 12.67 14.73 -14.87
N ARG A 158 12.15 13.67 -15.45
CA ARG A 158 12.87 12.41 -15.66
C ARG A 158 13.06 12.17 -17.15
N GLN A 159 14.30 11.89 -17.52
CA GLN A 159 14.63 11.35 -18.83
C GLN A 159 14.62 9.83 -18.72
N LEU A 160 13.88 9.19 -19.59
CA LEU A 160 13.80 7.74 -19.72
C LEU A 160 14.24 7.35 -21.12
N ARG A 161 14.81 6.16 -21.24
CA ARG A 161 15.21 5.59 -22.50
C ARG A 161 14.59 4.20 -22.66
N TYR A 162 13.83 4.05 -23.73
CA TYR A 162 13.28 2.75 -24.09
C TYR A 162 14.26 2.03 -25.01
N GLU A 163 14.64 0.82 -24.61
CA GLU A 163 15.51 -0.06 -25.38
C GLU A 163 14.94 -1.47 -25.38
N GLU A 164 14.55 -1.96 -26.55
CA GLU A 164 14.09 -3.34 -26.74
C GLU A 164 14.80 -3.95 -27.95
N PRO A 165 15.31 -5.20 -27.87
CA PRO A 165 15.96 -5.85 -28.99
C PRO A 165 15.06 -5.88 -30.25
N GLY A 166 15.57 -5.38 -31.38
CA GLY A 166 14.85 -5.35 -32.64
C GLY A 166 13.88 -4.19 -32.83
N ARG A 167 13.83 -3.24 -31.89
CA ARG A 167 13.08 -1.98 -32.01
C ARG A 167 13.99 -0.77 -31.98
N PRO A 168 13.55 0.38 -32.55
CA PRO A 168 14.28 1.64 -32.39
C PRO A 168 14.34 2.04 -30.91
N THR A 169 15.49 2.57 -30.51
CA THR A 169 15.64 3.21 -29.20
C THR A 169 14.88 4.54 -29.19
N GLU A 170 14.11 4.80 -28.15
CA GLU A 170 13.35 6.04 -27.98
C GLU A 170 13.70 6.71 -26.66
N ASP A 171 14.02 8.00 -26.73
CA ASP A 171 14.14 8.85 -25.54
C ASP A 171 12.77 9.44 -25.19
N MET A 172 12.44 9.43 -23.89
CA MET A 172 11.21 9.98 -23.34
C MET A 172 11.51 10.95 -22.21
N VAL A 173 10.70 11.96 -22.08
CA VAL A 173 10.71 12.88 -20.93
C VAL A 173 9.39 12.75 -20.19
N VAL A 174 9.46 12.61 -18.87
CA VAL A 174 8.28 12.48 -18.02
C VAL A 174 8.39 13.47 -16.86
N VAL A 175 7.33 14.25 -16.65
CA VAL A 175 7.19 15.08 -15.46
C VAL A 175 6.50 14.25 -14.39
N HIS A 176 7.16 14.03 -13.26
CA HIS A 176 6.56 13.46 -12.07
C HIS A 176 6.09 14.58 -11.14
N VAL A 177 4.87 14.46 -10.64
CA VAL A 177 4.35 15.32 -9.58
C VAL A 177 4.07 14.46 -8.37
N LEU A 178 4.73 14.76 -7.26
CA LEU A 178 4.64 14.04 -6.01
C LEU A 178 3.57 14.71 -5.14
N LEU A 179 2.50 13.96 -4.83
CA LEU A 179 1.35 14.44 -4.08
C LEU A 179 1.20 13.64 -2.79
N ASP A 180 1.32 14.30 -1.64
CA ASP A 180 0.92 13.71 -0.36
C ASP A 180 -0.61 13.69 -0.28
N CYS A 181 -1.17 12.48 -0.29
CA CYS A 181 -2.61 12.23 -0.30
C CYS A 181 -3.22 12.09 1.11
N VAL A 182 -2.41 12.20 2.16
CA VAL A 182 -2.81 11.98 3.56
C VAL A 182 -3.47 10.60 3.71
N ASP A 183 -4.72 10.52 4.13
CA ASP A 183 -5.46 9.25 4.34
C ASP A 183 -6.19 8.75 3.07
N ALA A 184 -6.18 9.54 1.98
CA ALA A 184 -6.84 9.12 0.76
C ALA A 184 -6.01 8.08 0.00
N MET A 185 -6.68 7.16 -0.72
CA MET A 185 -6.01 6.26 -1.68
C MET A 185 -5.29 7.08 -2.77
N GLY A 186 -5.89 8.16 -3.26
CA GLY A 186 -5.24 9.22 -4.03
C GLY A 186 -5.24 9.07 -5.55
N ALA A 187 -5.61 7.92 -6.15
CA ALA A 187 -5.49 7.69 -7.59
C ALA A 187 -6.20 8.75 -8.45
N ASN A 188 -7.46 9.04 -8.15
CA ASN A 188 -8.21 10.06 -8.89
C ASN A 188 -7.62 11.46 -8.72
N MET A 189 -7.04 11.76 -7.54
CA MET A 189 -6.43 13.06 -7.26
C MET A 189 -5.18 13.27 -8.11
N VAL A 190 -4.30 12.28 -8.20
CA VAL A 190 -3.07 12.38 -9.03
C VAL A 190 -3.39 12.38 -10.52
N ASN A 191 -4.40 11.62 -10.96
CA ASN A 191 -4.84 11.68 -12.36
C ASN A 191 -5.41 13.06 -12.73
N THR A 192 -6.27 13.63 -11.89
CA THR A 192 -6.80 14.99 -12.06
C THR A 192 -5.67 16.02 -12.12
N LEU A 193 -4.67 15.88 -11.24
CA LEU A 193 -3.50 16.74 -11.20
C LEU A 193 -2.69 16.67 -12.50
N ALA A 194 -2.43 15.46 -13.00
CA ALA A 194 -1.72 15.24 -14.26
C ALA A 194 -2.47 15.84 -15.46
N GLU A 195 -3.79 15.64 -15.52
CA GLU A 195 -4.65 16.20 -16.57
C GLU A 195 -4.66 17.73 -16.56
N GLN A 196 -4.71 18.35 -15.39
CA GLN A 196 -4.73 19.82 -15.29
C GLN A 196 -3.39 20.48 -15.61
N LEU A 197 -2.27 19.80 -15.37
CA LEU A 197 -0.94 20.31 -15.71
C LEU A 197 -0.51 20.04 -17.15
N ALA A 198 -1.11 19.07 -17.81
CA ALA A 198 -0.74 18.68 -19.18
C ALA A 198 -0.75 19.85 -20.20
N PRO A 199 -1.73 20.76 -20.19
CA PRO A 199 -1.70 21.94 -21.09
C PRO A 199 -0.47 22.82 -20.87
N SER A 200 -0.07 23.09 -19.62
CA SER A 200 1.13 23.88 -19.31
C SER A 200 2.41 23.17 -19.73
N VAL A 201 2.49 21.85 -19.57
CA VAL A 201 3.62 21.04 -20.06
C VAL A 201 3.71 21.12 -21.59
N THR A 202 2.57 21.04 -22.30
CA THR A 202 2.52 21.18 -23.76
C THR A 202 2.96 22.61 -24.19
N GLU A 203 2.52 23.64 -23.50
CA GLU A 203 2.92 25.04 -23.78
C GLU A 203 4.44 25.24 -23.61
N ILE A 204 5.02 24.72 -22.52
CA ILE A 204 6.44 24.87 -22.19
C ILE A 204 7.32 24.12 -23.20
N THR A 205 6.93 22.90 -23.56
CA THR A 205 7.76 22.04 -24.42
C THR A 205 7.48 22.22 -25.92
N GLY A 206 6.32 22.75 -26.28
CA GLY A 206 5.83 22.75 -27.67
C GLY A 206 5.52 21.35 -28.21
N LEU A 207 5.52 20.32 -27.35
CA LEU A 207 5.35 18.91 -27.72
C LEU A 207 4.02 18.36 -27.18
N PRO A 208 3.44 17.35 -27.84
CA PRO A 208 2.22 16.73 -27.33
C PRO A 208 2.49 15.94 -26.03
N VAL A 209 1.52 15.97 -25.13
CA VAL A 209 1.50 15.13 -23.93
C VAL A 209 0.76 13.83 -24.23
N GLY A 210 1.38 12.69 -23.91
CA GLY A 210 0.82 11.37 -24.03
C GLY A 210 0.07 10.94 -22.76
N LEU A 211 0.61 9.98 -22.01
CA LEU A 211 0.02 9.48 -20.77
C LEU A 211 -0.01 10.56 -19.68
N ARG A 212 -1.13 10.64 -18.97
CA ARG A 212 -1.39 11.48 -17.81
C ARG A 212 -2.03 10.60 -16.74
N ILE A 213 -1.19 9.90 -15.97
CA ILE A 213 -1.66 8.80 -15.13
C ILE A 213 -0.80 8.64 -13.88
N LEU A 214 -1.35 8.03 -12.86
CA LEU A 214 -0.60 7.62 -11.68
C LEU A 214 0.51 6.62 -12.04
N SER A 215 1.60 6.64 -11.28
CA SER A 215 2.62 5.58 -11.34
C SER A 215 2.20 4.40 -10.47
N ASN A 216 2.31 3.18 -11.00
CA ASN A 216 2.19 1.95 -10.21
C ASN A 216 3.43 1.65 -9.37
N LEU A 217 4.55 2.34 -9.61
CA LEU A 217 5.75 2.24 -8.78
C LEU A 217 5.57 3.13 -7.55
N ALA A 218 4.94 2.58 -6.51
CA ALA A 218 4.61 3.32 -5.28
C ALA A 218 5.78 3.31 -4.27
N ASP A 219 6.97 3.72 -4.70
CA ASP A 219 8.22 3.71 -3.92
C ASP A 219 8.33 4.86 -2.90
N GLN A 220 7.41 5.83 -2.94
CA GLN A 220 7.37 6.98 -2.04
C GLN A 220 6.36 6.82 -0.88
N ARG A 221 5.75 5.65 -0.73
CA ARG A 221 4.74 5.35 0.31
C ARG A 221 4.87 3.92 0.83
N LEU A 222 6.05 3.55 1.23
CA LEU A 222 6.36 2.20 1.69
C LEU A 222 5.97 2.01 3.16
N SER A 223 5.47 0.82 3.47
CA SER A 223 5.40 0.32 4.84
C SER A 223 6.49 -0.72 5.07
N ARG A 224 7.13 -0.66 6.23
CA ARG A 224 8.21 -1.56 6.60
C ARG A 224 7.87 -2.24 7.92
N ALA A 225 8.19 -3.52 8.01
CA ALA A 225 8.12 -4.25 9.26
C ALA A 225 9.42 -5.01 9.50
N ARG A 226 9.86 -5.02 10.75
CA ARG A 226 11.02 -5.77 11.22
C ARG A 226 10.60 -6.63 12.41
N VAL A 227 11.16 -7.83 12.48
CA VAL A 227 11.03 -8.70 13.64
C VAL A 227 12.36 -9.37 13.96
N ARG A 228 12.64 -9.59 15.24
CA ARG A 228 13.75 -10.41 15.70
C ARG A 228 13.20 -11.54 16.54
N VAL A 229 13.51 -12.77 16.15
CA VAL A 229 13.07 -13.97 16.83
C VAL A 229 14.30 -14.66 17.39
N PRO A 230 14.36 -14.91 18.71
CA PRO A 230 15.43 -15.73 19.29
C PRO A 230 15.43 -17.14 18.68
N ALA A 231 16.61 -17.69 18.34
CA ALA A 231 16.73 -18.98 17.66
C ALA A 231 16.05 -20.12 18.44
N GLU A 232 16.19 -20.15 19.76
CA GLU A 232 15.56 -21.13 20.65
C GLU A 232 14.02 -21.16 20.57
N ARG A 233 13.39 -20.09 20.07
CA ARG A 233 11.93 -20.02 19.85
C ARG A 233 11.50 -20.61 18.53
N LEU A 234 12.44 -20.92 17.67
CA LEU A 234 12.20 -21.59 16.38
C LEU A 234 12.38 -23.10 16.48
N ALA A 235 12.90 -23.61 17.60
CA ALA A 235 13.01 -25.06 17.83
C ALA A 235 11.65 -25.73 17.63
N SER A 236 11.65 -26.87 16.91
CA SER A 236 10.42 -27.62 16.62
C SER A 236 10.07 -28.57 17.76
N PRO A 237 8.77 -28.88 17.96
CA PRO A 237 8.36 -29.93 18.89
C PRO A 237 8.91 -31.32 18.52
N ASP A 238 9.29 -31.52 17.26
CA ASP A 238 9.80 -32.78 16.70
C ASP A 238 11.30 -32.93 16.92
N GLY A 239 11.98 -31.96 17.55
CA GLY A 239 13.35 -32.04 18.05
C GLY A 239 14.40 -31.29 17.24
N ASP A 240 14.01 -30.50 16.21
CA ASP A 240 14.96 -29.63 15.50
C ASP A 240 15.47 -28.54 16.44
N ASP A 241 16.79 -28.32 16.45
CA ASP A 241 17.40 -27.22 17.17
C ASP A 241 17.06 -25.88 16.48
N GLY A 242 16.84 -24.81 17.27
CA GLY A 242 16.52 -23.50 16.76
C GLY A 242 17.58 -22.92 15.81
N ASP A 243 18.85 -23.20 16.06
CA ASP A 243 19.96 -22.77 15.18
C ASP A 243 19.94 -23.52 13.84
N GLU A 244 19.57 -24.81 13.82
CA GLU A 244 19.37 -25.57 12.58
C GLU A 244 18.23 -25.00 11.75
N VAL A 245 17.12 -24.64 12.40
CA VAL A 245 15.97 -23.99 11.73
C VAL A 245 16.38 -22.63 11.13
N VAL A 246 17.17 -21.81 11.84
CA VAL A 246 17.70 -20.54 11.31
C VAL A 246 18.55 -20.78 10.07
N GLN A 247 19.42 -21.79 10.06
CA GLN A 247 20.24 -22.13 8.90
C GLN A 247 19.38 -22.59 7.70
N ALA A 248 18.35 -23.38 7.96
CA ALA A 248 17.41 -23.84 6.94
C ALA A 248 16.62 -22.67 6.31
N ILE A 249 16.13 -21.73 7.13
CA ILE A 249 15.48 -20.50 6.66
C ILE A 249 16.43 -19.67 5.79
N ALA A 250 17.67 -19.46 6.25
CA ALA A 250 18.68 -18.72 5.50
C ALA A 250 19.08 -19.42 4.19
N ALA A 251 19.07 -20.75 4.15
CA ALA A 251 19.32 -21.51 2.93
C ALA A 251 18.15 -21.37 1.94
N ALA A 252 16.91 -21.48 2.42
CA ALA A 252 15.72 -21.29 1.59
C ALA A 252 15.64 -19.89 0.99
N TRP A 253 16.05 -18.86 1.74
CA TRP A 253 16.08 -17.48 1.23
C TRP A 253 17.09 -17.27 0.08
N ARG A 254 18.19 -18.06 0.06
CA ARG A 254 19.20 -17.98 -1.00
C ARG A 254 18.84 -18.75 -2.27
N PHE A 255 17.81 -19.60 -2.22
CA PHE A 255 17.28 -20.32 -3.38
C PHE A 255 16.48 -19.40 -4.30
#